data_cf48a4a266b26904778cd93a58d3fd64
#
_entry.id   cf48a4a266b26904778cd93a58d3fd64
#
_cell.length_a   1.000
_cell.length_b   1.000
_cell.length_c   1.000
_cell.angle_alpha   90.00
_cell.angle_beta   90.00
_cell.angle_gamma   90.00
#
_symmetry.space_group_name_H-M   'P 1'
#
loop_
_entity.id
_entity.type
_entity.pdbx_description
1 polymer ?
#
loop_
_entity_poly.entity_id
_entity_poly.type
_entity_poly.pdbx_seq_one_letter_code
_entity_poly.pdbx_strand_id
1 'polypeptide(L)'
;MTILEVKQLTKIYGNKKMAQEVLRDINMSVEEGEFIAIMGPSGSGKTTLLNVLSSIDYISQGSITLKGHKLEKLSNKALSDIRKHDIGFIFQEYNLLHTLTVKENIMLPLTVQKLDKDTMLDRYEKVAEALNILDISDKYPSELSGGQRQRTSAARAFITLPSIIFADEPTGALDSKSTQDLLKRLTKMNEEIKTTIIMVTHDPVAASYANRVVMLKDGQIFTELYQGDDDKHTFFKEIIRVQSVLGGINYEF
;
A
#
# COMPACT_ATOMS: atom_id res chain seq x y z
N MET A 1 0.49 -14.45 -12.13
CA MET A 1 -0.95 -14.80 -11.97
C MET A 1 -1.67 -13.58 -11.41
N THR A 2 -2.83 -13.20 -12.00
CA THR A 2 -3.54 -11.99 -11.55
C THR A 2 -4.09 -12.17 -10.14
N ILE A 3 -3.62 -11.36 -9.20
CA ILE A 3 -4.06 -11.37 -7.79
C ILE A 3 -5.25 -10.45 -7.55
N LEU A 4 -5.28 -9.29 -8.22
CA LEU A 4 -6.34 -8.30 -8.12
C LEU A 4 -6.81 -7.89 -9.51
N GLU A 5 -8.11 -7.96 -9.76
CA GLU A 5 -8.75 -7.50 -11.00
C GLU A 5 -9.86 -6.50 -10.67
N VAL A 6 -9.84 -5.36 -11.34
CA VAL A 6 -10.81 -4.27 -11.17
C VAL A 6 -11.47 -3.99 -12.51
N LYS A 7 -12.81 -4.01 -12.54
CA LYS A 7 -13.59 -3.78 -13.78
C LYS A 7 -14.65 -2.73 -13.55
N GLN A 8 -14.60 -1.66 -14.34
CA GLN A 8 -15.59 -0.58 -14.40
C GLN A 8 -15.92 -0.01 -13.01
N LEU A 9 -14.88 0.09 -12.15
CA LEU A 9 -15.07 0.54 -10.77
C LEU A 9 -15.42 2.02 -10.75
N THR A 10 -16.56 2.33 -10.11
CA THR A 10 -17.01 3.69 -9.85
C THR A 10 -17.28 3.86 -8.37
N LYS A 11 -16.85 4.99 -7.81
CA LYS A 11 -17.12 5.37 -6.42
C LYS A 11 -17.78 6.73 -6.36
N ILE A 12 -18.95 6.78 -5.72
CA ILE A 12 -19.75 7.98 -5.52
C ILE A 12 -19.98 8.15 -4.01
N TYR A 13 -19.70 9.34 -3.51
CA TYR A 13 -20.05 9.74 -2.14
C TYR A 13 -21.25 10.70 -2.14
N GLY A 14 -21.97 10.74 -1.03
CA GLY A 14 -23.12 11.64 -0.83
C GLY A 14 -24.45 11.07 -1.30
N ASN A 15 -25.51 11.87 -1.17
CA ASN A 15 -26.90 11.51 -1.51
C ASN A 15 -27.23 12.05 -2.90
N LYS A 16 -28.37 11.63 -3.50
CA LYS A 16 -28.85 12.05 -4.82
C LYS A 16 -28.78 13.57 -5.12
N LYS A 17 -28.81 14.44 -4.10
CA LYS A 17 -28.73 15.90 -4.26
C LYS A 17 -27.31 16.47 -4.20
N MET A 18 -26.35 15.72 -3.65
CA MET A 18 -24.96 16.13 -3.44
C MET A 18 -24.01 14.96 -3.76
N ALA A 19 -24.30 14.21 -4.80
CA ALA A 19 -23.48 13.09 -5.23
C ALA A 19 -22.18 13.61 -5.86
N GLN A 20 -21.05 13.16 -5.33
CA GLN A 20 -19.71 13.42 -5.86
C GLN A 20 -19.11 12.12 -6.35
N GLU A 21 -18.90 12.00 -7.64
CA GLU A 21 -18.20 10.88 -8.25
C GLU A 21 -16.69 11.10 -8.12
N VAL A 22 -16.06 10.25 -7.31
CA VAL A 22 -14.62 10.38 -6.98
C VAL A 22 -13.77 9.44 -7.82
N LEU A 23 -14.30 8.25 -8.18
CA LEU A 23 -13.66 7.33 -9.11
C LEU A 23 -14.63 7.01 -10.24
N ARG A 24 -14.11 6.93 -11.48
CA ARG A 24 -14.89 6.79 -12.71
C ARG A 24 -14.29 5.72 -13.58
N ASP A 25 -15.04 4.64 -13.83
CA ASP A 25 -14.67 3.58 -14.76
C ASP A 25 -13.21 3.10 -14.66
N ILE A 26 -12.74 2.86 -13.43
CA ILE A 26 -11.39 2.34 -13.20
C ILE A 26 -11.33 0.89 -13.64
N ASN A 27 -10.38 0.60 -14.53
CA ASN A 27 -10.08 -0.74 -15.02
C ASN A 27 -8.60 -1.00 -14.83
N MET A 28 -8.21 -2.01 -14.03
CA MET A 28 -6.81 -2.38 -13.82
C MET A 28 -6.70 -3.83 -13.35
N SER A 29 -5.55 -4.43 -13.62
CA SER A 29 -5.16 -5.73 -13.07
C SER A 29 -3.80 -5.64 -12.39
N VAL A 30 -3.59 -6.46 -11.37
CA VAL A 30 -2.33 -6.54 -10.62
C VAL A 30 -1.89 -7.99 -10.59
N GLU A 31 -0.63 -8.23 -10.95
CA GLU A 31 -0.04 -9.56 -10.91
C GLU A 31 0.52 -9.88 -9.52
N GLU A 32 0.55 -11.16 -9.20
CA GLU A 32 1.10 -11.65 -7.95
C GLU A 32 2.59 -11.30 -7.83
N GLY A 33 2.99 -10.73 -6.70
CA GLY A 33 4.35 -10.28 -6.44
C GLY A 33 4.72 -8.95 -7.10
N GLU A 34 3.80 -8.29 -7.81
CA GLU A 34 4.04 -6.97 -8.42
C GLU A 34 4.11 -5.87 -7.34
N PHE A 35 5.03 -4.92 -7.51
CA PHE A 35 5.05 -3.69 -6.73
C PHE A 35 4.54 -2.53 -7.59
N ILE A 36 3.38 -1.98 -7.26
CA ILE A 36 2.73 -0.88 -7.99
C ILE A 36 2.71 0.38 -7.15
N ALA A 37 2.97 1.53 -7.77
CA ALA A 37 2.69 2.83 -7.18
C ALA A 37 1.49 3.50 -7.88
N ILE A 38 0.56 4.04 -7.10
CA ILE A 38 -0.54 4.88 -7.59
C ILE A 38 -0.19 6.33 -7.28
N MET A 39 -0.03 7.13 -8.33
CA MET A 39 0.31 8.55 -8.24
C MET A 39 -0.79 9.43 -8.83
N GLY A 40 -0.69 10.73 -8.58
CA GLY A 40 -1.60 11.74 -9.14
C GLY A 40 -1.70 12.97 -8.25
N PRO A 41 -2.30 14.07 -8.72
CA PRO A 41 -2.48 15.29 -7.96
C PRO A 41 -3.36 15.08 -6.71
N SER A 42 -3.34 16.05 -5.79
CA SER A 42 -4.25 16.05 -4.66
C SER A 42 -5.70 16.02 -5.14
N GLY A 43 -6.54 15.24 -4.48
CA GLY A 43 -7.95 15.08 -4.86
C GLY A 43 -8.23 14.16 -6.06
N SER A 44 -7.22 13.54 -6.69
CA SER A 44 -7.44 12.63 -7.83
C SER A 44 -8.12 11.30 -7.48
N GLY A 45 -8.33 11.00 -6.18
CA GLY A 45 -9.02 9.79 -5.73
C GLY A 45 -8.09 8.64 -5.27
N LYS A 46 -6.79 8.85 -5.12
CA LYS A 46 -5.80 7.81 -4.75
C LYS A 46 -6.15 7.05 -3.47
N THR A 47 -6.34 7.77 -2.36
CA THR A 47 -6.72 7.15 -1.08
C THR A 47 -8.10 6.47 -1.15
N THR A 48 -9.04 7.06 -1.91
CA THR A 48 -10.34 6.41 -2.17
C THR A 48 -10.16 5.09 -2.93
N LEU A 49 -9.32 5.08 -3.97
CA LEU A 49 -9.02 3.86 -4.71
C LEU A 49 -8.38 2.81 -3.80
N LEU A 50 -7.38 3.18 -3.01
CA LEU A 50 -6.76 2.28 -2.04
C LEU A 50 -7.78 1.67 -1.07
N ASN A 51 -8.68 2.50 -0.53
CA ASN A 51 -9.69 2.07 0.45
C ASN A 51 -10.70 1.08 -0.14
N VAL A 52 -11.15 1.29 -1.38
CA VAL A 52 -12.08 0.36 -2.00
C VAL A 52 -11.40 -0.93 -2.45
N LEU A 53 -10.15 -0.88 -2.95
CA LEU A 53 -9.37 -2.06 -3.31
C LEU A 53 -9.08 -2.95 -2.10
N SER A 54 -8.88 -2.36 -0.94
CA SER A 54 -8.58 -3.04 0.31
C SER A 54 -9.82 -3.45 1.11
N SER A 55 -11.00 -3.24 0.57
CA SER A 55 -12.30 -3.50 1.23
C SER A 55 -12.53 -2.72 2.54
N ILE A 56 -11.81 -1.62 2.78
CA ILE A 56 -12.12 -0.68 3.85
C ILE A 56 -13.39 0.10 3.53
N ASP A 57 -13.57 0.45 2.26
CA ASP A 57 -14.78 1.10 1.74
C ASP A 57 -15.41 0.26 0.63
N TYR A 58 -16.66 0.56 0.28
CA TYR A 58 -17.43 -0.17 -0.74
C TYR A 58 -17.41 0.59 -2.06
N ILE A 59 -17.46 -0.14 -3.18
CA ILE A 59 -17.66 0.42 -4.51
C ILE A 59 -19.13 0.82 -4.70
N SER A 60 -19.39 1.78 -5.59
CA SER A 60 -20.76 2.14 -6.00
C SER A 60 -21.22 1.33 -7.21
N GLN A 61 -20.30 1.05 -8.15
CA GLN A 61 -20.55 0.22 -9.34
C GLN A 61 -19.27 -0.50 -9.76
N GLY A 62 -19.38 -1.51 -10.61
CA GLY A 62 -18.27 -2.31 -11.11
C GLY A 62 -18.00 -3.55 -10.25
N SER A 63 -16.77 -4.06 -10.31
CA SER A 63 -16.34 -5.21 -9.52
C SER A 63 -14.88 -5.18 -9.15
N ILE A 64 -14.54 -5.74 -7.99
CA ILE A 64 -13.17 -6.00 -7.51
C ILE A 64 -13.06 -7.48 -7.20
N THR A 65 -12.13 -8.16 -7.87
CA THR A 65 -11.82 -9.56 -7.60
C THR A 65 -10.43 -9.66 -6.99
N LEU A 66 -10.32 -10.13 -5.73
CA LEU A 66 -9.07 -10.40 -5.04
C LEU A 66 -8.93 -11.90 -4.83
N LYS A 67 -7.85 -12.52 -5.34
CA LYS A 67 -7.62 -13.97 -5.26
C LYS A 67 -8.84 -14.80 -5.71
N GLY A 68 -9.53 -14.37 -6.76
CA GLY A 68 -10.73 -15.03 -7.27
C GLY A 68 -12.03 -14.72 -6.51
N HIS A 69 -11.97 -13.97 -5.41
CA HIS A 69 -13.15 -13.58 -4.62
C HIS A 69 -13.67 -12.21 -5.05
N LYS A 70 -14.92 -12.13 -5.48
CA LYS A 70 -15.59 -10.84 -5.78
C LYS A 70 -15.98 -10.14 -4.50
N LEU A 71 -15.27 -9.07 -4.15
CA LEU A 71 -15.40 -8.39 -2.85
C LEU A 71 -16.81 -7.83 -2.62
N GLU A 72 -17.44 -7.28 -3.66
CA GLU A 72 -18.77 -6.69 -3.60
C GLU A 72 -19.90 -7.70 -3.32
N LYS A 73 -19.61 -9.00 -3.45
CA LYS A 73 -20.56 -10.09 -3.18
C LYS A 73 -20.37 -10.76 -1.82
N LEU A 74 -19.34 -10.37 -1.09
CA LEU A 74 -18.99 -10.99 0.18
C LEU A 74 -19.75 -10.36 1.35
N SER A 75 -20.06 -11.18 2.35
CA SER A 75 -20.55 -10.68 3.64
C SER A 75 -19.47 -9.93 4.41
N ASN A 76 -19.86 -9.07 5.35
CA ASN A 76 -18.93 -8.37 6.22
C ASN A 76 -17.98 -9.31 6.97
N LYS A 77 -18.44 -10.50 7.36
CA LYS A 77 -17.62 -11.53 7.99
C LYS A 77 -16.53 -12.04 7.03
N ALA A 78 -16.92 -12.39 5.79
CA ALA A 78 -15.97 -12.85 4.78
C ALA A 78 -14.95 -11.76 4.39
N LEU A 79 -15.37 -10.49 4.26
CA LEU A 79 -14.46 -9.36 4.05
C LEU A 79 -13.49 -9.18 5.24
N SER A 80 -13.97 -9.36 6.47
CA SER A 80 -13.12 -9.33 7.66
C SER A 80 -12.09 -10.46 7.66
N ASP A 81 -12.47 -11.65 7.23
CA ASP A 81 -11.55 -12.79 7.11
C ASP A 81 -10.48 -12.56 6.03
N ILE A 82 -10.84 -11.97 4.89
CA ILE A 82 -9.87 -11.56 3.85
C ILE A 82 -8.89 -10.52 4.41
N ARG A 83 -9.38 -9.46 5.06
CA ARG A 83 -8.50 -8.45 5.67
C ARG A 83 -7.56 -9.04 6.71
N LYS A 84 -8.01 -10.04 7.46
CA LYS A 84 -7.23 -10.69 8.50
C LYS A 84 -6.10 -11.57 7.96
N HIS A 85 -6.29 -12.23 6.81
CA HIS A 85 -5.37 -13.26 6.32
C HIS A 85 -4.62 -12.85 5.06
N ASP A 86 -5.25 -12.08 4.17
CA ASP A 86 -4.73 -11.79 2.83
C ASP A 86 -4.23 -10.37 2.66
N ILE A 87 -4.62 -9.43 3.54
CA ILE A 87 -4.30 -8.02 3.38
C ILE A 87 -3.43 -7.51 4.53
N GLY A 88 -2.34 -6.82 4.17
CA GLY A 88 -1.53 -6.01 5.08
C GLY A 88 -1.77 -4.52 4.82
N PHE A 89 -1.59 -3.68 5.85
CA PHE A 89 -1.71 -2.23 5.75
C PHE A 89 -0.51 -1.50 6.32
N ILE A 90 0.02 -0.54 5.55
CA ILE A 90 1.02 0.43 6.00
C ILE A 90 0.39 1.82 5.88
N PHE A 91 0.23 2.53 6.99
CA PHE A 91 -0.40 3.85 7.05
C PHE A 91 0.65 4.96 7.16
N GLN A 92 0.30 6.14 6.67
CA GLN A 92 1.13 7.34 6.78
C GLN A 92 1.42 7.72 8.24
N GLU A 93 0.42 7.63 9.12
CA GLU A 93 0.53 7.96 10.55
C GLU A 93 0.85 6.74 11.42
N TYR A 94 1.45 5.70 10.82
CA TYR A 94 1.91 4.46 11.48
C TYR A 94 0.79 3.62 12.12
N ASN A 95 -0.23 4.21 12.71
CA ASN A 95 -1.34 3.59 13.45
C ASN A 95 -0.86 2.54 14.47
N LEU A 96 0.22 2.85 15.21
CA LEU A 96 0.72 2.01 16.30
C LEU A 96 -0.09 2.25 17.57
N LEU A 97 -0.32 1.17 18.31
CA LEU A 97 -0.92 1.26 19.65
C LEU A 97 0.15 1.73 20.65
N HIS A 98 -0.05 2.91 21.22
CA HIS A 98 0.93 3.56 22.09
C HIS A 98 1.16 2.83 23.42
N THR A 99 0.22 1.99 23.83
CA THR A 99 0.27 1.18 25.06
C THR A 99 0.99 -0.16 24.87
N LEU A 100 1.36 -0.50 23.65
CA LEU A 100 2.07 -1.72 23.28
C LEU A 100 3.49 -1.40 22.85
N THR A 101 4.43 -2.31 23.16
CA THR A 101 5.80 -2.26 22.66
C THR A 101 5.85 -2.49 21.14
N VAL A 102 7.03 -2.28 20.52
CA VAL A 102 7.28 -2.61 19.12
C VAL A 102 6.92 -4.06 18.83
N LYS A 103 7.44 -5.00 19.63
CA LYS A 103 7.17 -6.43 19.48
C LYS A 103 5.69 -6.74 19.56
N GLU A 104 4.98 -6.20 20.55
CA GLU A 104 3.54 -6.44 20.73
C GLU A 104 2.70 -5.85 19.60
N ASN A 105 3.04 -4.63 19.13
CA ASN A 105 2.39 -4.02 17.96
C ASN A 105 2.51 -4.91 16.72
N ILE A 106 3.72 -5.45 16.47
CA ILE A 106 3.98 -6.31 15.31
C ILE A 106 3.23 -7.63 15.42
N MET A 107 3.24 -8.27 16.60
CA MET A 107 2.63 -9.58 16.82
C MET A 107 1.09 -9.54 16.94
N LEU A 108 0.50 -8.36 17.12
CA LEU A 108 -0.95 -8.20 17.32
C LEU A 108 -1.82 -8.89 16.25
N PRO A 109 -1.56 -8.77 14.94
CA PRO A 109 -2.35 -9.46 13.92
C PRO A 109 -2.31 -10.98 14.06
N LEU A 110 -1.17 -11.58 14.47
CA LEU A 110 -1.04 -13.01 14.67
C LEU A 110 -1.84 -13.51 15.88
N THR A 111 -1.93 -12.69 16.92
CA THR A 111 -2.80 -12.98 18.09
C THR A 111 -4.27 -13.05 17.66
N VAL A 112 -4.71 -12.14 16.76
CA VAL A 112 -6.06 -12.17 16.19
C VAL A 112 -6.28 -13.41 15.31
N GLN A 113 -5.23 -13.92 14.64
CA GLN A 113 -5.26 -15.16 13.87
C GLN A 113 -5.22 -16.41 14.77
N LYS A 114 -4.95 -16.27 16.06
CA LYS A 114 -4.83 -17.35 17.06
C LYS A 114 -3.72 -18.36 16.73
N LEU A 115 -2.59 -17.87 16.22
CA LEU A 115 -1.41 -18.71 16.01
C LEU A 115 -0.77 -19.09 17.35
N ASP A 116 -0.06 -20.21 17.36
CA ASP A 116 0.73 -20.64 18.52
C ASP A 116 1.94 -19.69 18.74
N LYS A 117 2.45 -19.70 19.97
CA LYS A 117 3.49 -18.76 20.41
C LYS A 117 4.80 -18.93 19.65
N ASP A 118 5.19 -20.18 19.35
CA ASP A 118 6.48 -20.45 18.70
C ASP A 118 6.46 -19.98 17.24
N THR A 119 5.37 -20.23 16.52
CA THR A 119 5.14 -19.70 15.17
C THR A 119 5.13 -18.16 15.17
N MET A 120 4.50 -17.52 16.17
CA MET A 120 4.46 -16.08 16.28
C MET A 120 5.86 -15.48 16.49
N LEU A 121 6.68 -16.11 17.33
CA LEU A 121 8.05 -15.67 17.62
C LEU A 121 8.96 -15.82 16.39
N ASP A 122 8.92 -16.97 15.72
CA ASP A 122 9.70 -17.21 14.50
C ASP A 122 9.39 -16.16 13.41
N ARG A 123 8.10 -15.88 13.17
CA ARG A 123 7.69 -14.84 12.21
C ARG A 123 8.15 -13.45 12.63
N TYR A 124 8.05 -13.15 13.94
CA TYR A 124 8.48 -11.86 14.47
C TYR A 124 9.97 -11.64 14.23
N GLU A 125 10.82 -12.60 14.58
CA GLU A 125 12.27 -12.49 14.43
C GLU A 125 12.64 -12.23 12.97
N LYS A 126 12.10 -13.01 12.03
CA LYS A 126 12.37 -12.86 10.60
C LYS A 126 11.98 -11.45 10.06
N VAL A 127 10.79 -10.99 10.41
CA VAL A 127 10.29 -9.68 9.93
C VAL A 127 11.03 -8.53 10.61
N ALA A 128 11.30 -8.63 11.92
CA ALA A 128 11.99 -7.60 12.67
C ALA A 128 13.46 -7.46 12.24
N GLU A 129 14.13 -8.55 11.88
CA GLU A 129 15.47 -8.56 11.30
C GLU A 129 15.47 -7.90 9.91
N ALA A 130 14.57 -8.31 9.01
CA ALA A 130 14.46 -7.75 7.67
C ALA A 130 14.25 -6.23 7.68
N LEU A 131 13.46 -5.72 8.64
CA LEU A 131 13.19 -4.29 8.81
C LEU A 131 14.15 -3.57 9.77
N ASN A 132 15.16 -4.30 10.33
CA ASN A 132 16.18 -3.74 11.23
C ASN A 132 15.57 -2.99 12.43
N ILE A 133 14.78 -3.71 13.22
CA ILE A 133 14.06 -3.21 14.40
C ILE A 133 14.10 -4.17 15.59
N LEU A 134 14.94 -5.22 15.54
CA LEU A 134 15.11 -6.14 16.68
C LEU A 134 15.62 -5.45 17.93
N ASP A 135 16.53 -4.51 17.78
CA ASP A 135 17.17 -3.74 18.87
C ASP A 135 16.22 -2.81 19.63
N ILE A 136 15.04 -2.56 19.07
CA ILE A 136 14.01 -1.70 19.65
C ILE A 136 12.73 -2.45 20.06
N SER A 137 12.79 -3.78 20.14
CA SER A 137 11.64 -4.67 20.41
C SER A 137 10.80 -4.28 21.64
N ASP A 138 11.47 -3.87 22.70
CA ASP A 138 10.85 -3.59 24.01
C ASP A 138 10.50 -2.10 24.18
N LYS A 139 10.79 -1.24 23.19
CA LYS A 139 10.45 0.18 23.22
C LYS A 139 9.00 0.43 22.89
N TYR A 140 8.46 1.51 23.41
CA TYR A 140 7.14 2.01 23.08
C TYR A 140 7.19 3.00 21.91
N PRO A 141 6.09 3.18 21.14
CA PRO A 141 6.04 4.10 19.99
C PRO A 141 6.49 5.54 20.30
N SER A 142 6.30 6.01 21.53
CA SER A 142 6.75 7.34 21.99
C SER A 142 8.26 7.52 22.05
N GLU A 143 9.02 6.41 22.12
CA GLU A 143 10.48 6.39 22.24
C GLU A 143 11.16 6.24 20.86
N LEU A 144 10.38 6.15 19.79
CA LEU A 144 10.86 5.83 18.45
C LEU A 144 10.97 7.07 17.56
N SER A 145 11.99 7.07 16.67
CA SER A 145 12.03 8.00 15.55
C SER A 145 10.90 7.72 14.54
N GLY A 146 10.59 8.68 13.65
CA GLY A 146 9.61 8.50 12.58
C GLY A 146 9.90 7.27 11.71
N GLY A 147 11.16 7.10 11.30
CA GLY A 147 11.59 5.93 10.51
C GLY A 147 11.45 4.61 11.27
N GLN A 148 11.73 4.58 12.59
CA GLN A 148 11.53 3.39 13.40
C GLN A 148 10.04 3.05 13.53
N ARG A 149 9.18 4.04 13.77
CA ARG A 149 7.71 3.84 13.79
C ARG A 149 7.21 3.29 12.48
N GLN A 150 7.69 3.82 11.36
CA GLN A 150 7.23 3.35 10.04
C GLN A 150 7.71 1.93 9.73
N ARG A 151 8.96 1.57 10.08
CA ARG A 151 9.44 0.19 9.94
C ARG A 151 8.66 -0.77 10.85
N THR A 152 8.26 -0.34 12.04
CA THR A 152 7.37 -1.13 12.92
C THR A 152 5.98 -1.33 12.29
N SER A 153 5.41 -0.29 11.69
CA SER A 153 4.13 -0.38 10.95
C SER A 153 4.24 -1.33 9.76
N ALA A 154 5.35 -1.24 8.99
CA ALA A 154 5.62 -2.16 7.89
C ALA A 154 5.77 -3.61 8.39
N ALA A 155 6.53 -3.84 9.48
CA ALA A 155 6.68 -5.16 10.08
C ALA A 155 5.34 -5.78 10.46
N ARG A 156 4.46 -4.99 11.07
CA ARG A 156 3.09 -5.41 11.41
C ARG A 156 2.27 -5.79 10.18
N ALA A 157 2.48 -5.13 9.04
CA ALA A 157 1.80 -5.46 7.81
C ALA A 157 2.31 -6.77 7.19
N PHE A 158 3.62 -7.03 7.23
CA PHE A 158 4.23 -8.22 6.64
C PHE A 158 4.10 -9.50 7.50
N ILE A 159 3.93 -9.38 8.82
CA ILE A 159 4.03 -10.52 9.75
C ILE A 159 3.00 -11.63 9.50
N THR A 160 1.84 -11.27 8.95
CA THR A 160 0.79 -12.22 8.58
C THR A 160 1.09 -13.00 7.31
N LEU A 161 2.18 -12.65 6.59
CA LEU A 161 2.52 -13.12 5.25
C LEU A 161 1.35 -12.89 4.28
N PRO A 162 0.87 -11.66 4.15
CA PRO A 162 -0.31 -11.37 3.36
C PRO A 162 -0.04 -11.54 1.87
N SER A 163 -1.08 -11.81 1.11
CA SER A 163 -1.00 -11.89 -0.36
C SER A 163 -0.77 -10.52 -0.99
N ILE A 164 -1.31 -9.47 -0.36
CA ILE A 164 -1.21 -8.09 -0.83
C ILE A 164 -1.08 -7.10 0.33
N ILE A 165 -0.23 -6.10 0.15
CA ILE A 165 -0.08 -4.97 1.07
C ILE A 165 -0.55 -3.68 0.39
N PHE A 166 -1.40 -2.94 1.07
CA PHE A 166 -1.79 -1.59 0.71
C PHE A 166 -1.02 -0.59 1.58
N ALA A 167 -0.30 0.33 0.95
CA ALA A 167 0.50 1.35 1.63
C ALA A 167 -0.01 2.74 1.24
N ASP A 168 -0.54 3.50 2.21
CA ASP A 168 -1.02 4.86 2.01
C ASP A 168 0.06 5.84 2.46
N GLU A 169 0.71 6.52 1.50
CA GLU A 169 1.77 7.51 1.73
C GLU A 169 2.83 7.05 2.76
N PRO A 170 3.42 5.84 2.63
CA PRO A 170 4.25 5.25 3.70
C PRO A 170 5.52 6.04 4.01
N THR A 171 5.88 7.00 3.16
CA THR A 171 7.07 7.85 3.29
C THR A 171 6.75 9.30 3.64
N GLY A 172 5.46 9.67 3.67
CA GLY A 172 5.01 11.06 3.77
C GLY A 172 5.43 11.82 5.04
N ALA A 173 5.77 11.10 6.12
CA ALA A 173 6.21 11.67 7.39
C ALA A 173 7.71 11.43 7.68
N LEU A 174 8.50 11.01 6.67
CA LEU A 174 9.90 10.62 6.81
C LEU A 174 10.87 11.62 6.16
N ASP A 175 12.07 11.72 6.73
CA ASP A 175 13.20 12.36 6.06
C ASP A 175 13.71 11.51 4.88
N SER A 176 14.49 12.11 3.99
CA SER A 176 14.97 11.46 2.76
C SER A 176 15.78 10.18 3.01
N LYS A 177 16.56 10.10 4.08
CA LYS A 177 17.37 8.91 4.43
C LYS A 177 16.47 7.78 4.92
N SER A 178 15.54 8.08 5.80
CA SER A 178 14.56 7.12 6.33
C SER A 178 13.63 6.61 5.22
N THR A 179 13.23 7.49 4.28
CA THR A 179 12.46 7.15 3.09
C THR A 179 13.19 6.10 2.24
N GLN A 180 14.44 6.37 1.87
CA GLN A 180 15.22 5.42 1.06
C GLN A 180 15.46 4.08 1.77
N ASP A 181 15.76 4.09 3.08
CA ASP A 181 15.94 2.85 3.85
C ASP A 181 14.66 2.02 3.87
N LEU A 182 13.51 2.65 4.15
CA LEU A 182 12.22 1.97 4.12
C LEU A 182 11.93 1.35 2.75
N LEU A 183 12.03 2.14 1.67
CA LEU A 183 11.70 1.67 0.32
C LEU A 183 12.60 0.51 -0.14
N LYS A 184 13.90 0.56 0.15
CA LYS A 184 14.81 -0.55 -0.12
C LYS A 184 14.39 -1.83 0.60
N ARG A 185 13.95 -1.71 1.87
CA ARG A 185 13.47 -2.87 2.64
C ARG A 185 12.15 -3.41 2.12
N LEU A 186 11.21 -2.53 1.74
CA LEU A 186 9.95 -2.95 1.13
C LEU A 186 10.18 -3.69 -0.18
N THR A 187 11.05 -3.16 -1.07
CA THR A 187 11.41 -3.82 -2.34
C THR A 187 12.04 -5.18 -2.07
N LYS A 188 13.02 -5.26 -1.15
CA LYS A 188 13.65 -6.54 -0.79
C LYS A 188 12.64 -7.56 -0.27
N MET A 189 11.76 -7.15 0.64
CA MET A 189 10.71 -8.04 1.17
C MET A 189 9.72 -8.48 0.09
N ASN A 190 9.33 -7.57 -0.82
CA ASN A 190 8.48 -7.92 -1.97
C ASN A 190 9.14 -8.99 -2.84
N GLU A 191 10.45 -8.85 -3.14
CA GLU A 191 11.20 -9.80 -3.95
C GLU A 191 11.39 -11.17 -3.27
N GLU A 192 11.64 -11.19 -1.95
CA GLU A 192 11.90 -12.42 -1.18
C GLU A 192 10.62 -13.20 -0.85
N ILE A 193 9.56 -12.49 -0.42
CA ILE A 193 8.31 -13.12 0.05
C ILE A 193 7.27 -13.22 -1.09
N LYS A 194 7.48 -12.51 -2.21
CA LYS A 194 6.53 -12.40 -3.33
C LYS A 194 5.17 -11.82 -2.94
N THR A 195 5.11 -11.06 -1.84
CA THR A 195 3.91 -10.30 -1.47
C THR A 195 3.71 -9.13 -2.43
N THR A 196 2.53 -9.02 -3.01
CA THR A 196 2.15 -7.88 -3.87
C THR A 196 2.08 -6.60 -3.04
N ILE A 197 2.54 -5.47 -3.58
CA ILE A 197 2.45 -4.16 -2.89
C ILE A 197 1.74 -3.16 -3.80
N ILE A 198 0.70 -2.50 -3.27
CA ILE A 198 0.08 -1.32 -3.90
C ILE A 198 0.33 -0.12 -2.98
N MET A 199 1.15 0.80 -3.44
CA MET A 199 1.55 1.99 -2.69
C MET A 199 0.91 3.23 -3.31
N VAL A 200 0.21 4.02 -2.52
CA VAL A 200 -0.19 5.38 -2.89
C VAL A 200 0.90 6.33 -2.46
N THR A 201 1.33 7.21 -3.36
CA THR A 201 2.30 8.26 -3.07
C THR A 201 2.17 9.43 -4.03
N HIS A 202 2.58 10.61 -3.59
CA HIS A 202 2.79 11.78 -4.46
C HIS A 202 4.28 12.03 -4.75
N ASP A 203 5.18 11.26 -4.09
CA ASP A 203 6.63 11.39 -4.23
C ASP A 203 7.14 10.51 -5.39
N PRO A 204 7.69 11.12 -6.47
CA PRO A 204 8.24 10.37 -7.60
C PRO A 204 9.47 9.52 -7.21
N VAL A 205 10.21 9.88 -6.15
CA VAL A 205 11.30 9.06 -5.63
C VAL A 205 10.74 7.76 -5.08
N ALA A 206 9.68 7.82 -4.26
CA ALA A 206 9.03 6.64 -3.73
C ALA A 206 8.46 5.76 -4.86
N ALA A 207 7.78 6.38 -5.83
CA ALA A 207 7.19 5.67 -6.97
C ALA A 207 8.22 4.94 -7.84
N SER A 208 9.45 5.47 -7.97
CA SER A 208 10.52 4.84 -8.76
C SER A 208 11.03 3.50 -8.20
N TYR A 209 10.61 3.11 -7.01
CA TYR A 209 10.89 1.79 -6.44
C TYR A 209 9.88 0.72 -6.89
N ALA A 210 8.78 1.10 -7.49
CA ALA A 210 7.75 0.20 -8.00
C ALA A 210 8.11 -0.31 -9.41
N ASN A 211 7.58 -1.48 -9.78
CA ASN A 211 7.71 -2.03 -11.14
C ASN A 211 6.82 -1.28 -12.14
N ARG A 212 5.69 -0.73 -11.65
CA ARG A 212 4.70 0.00 -12.43
C ARG A 212 4.15 1.18 -11.66
N VAL A 213 3.90 2.27 -12.36
CA VAL A 213 3.25 3.46 -11.81
C VAL A 213 1.95 3.72 -12.55
N VAL A 214 0.85 3.75 -11.81
CA VAL A 214 -0.48 4.11 -12.31
C VAL A 214 -0.74 5.58 -11.97
N MET A 215 -0.87 6.42 -13.00
CA MET A 215 -1.16 7.83 -12.84
C MET A 215 -2.66 8.08 -12.84
N LEU A 216 -3.18 8.58 -11.72
CA LEU A 216 -4.58 8.90 -11.53
C LEU A 216 -4.83 10.41 -11.70
N LYS A 217 -5.84 10.79 -12.49
CA LYS A 217 -6.29 12.17 -12.68
C LYS A 217 -7.80 12.22 -12.71
N ASP A 218 -8.40 13.13 -11.95
CA ASP A 218 -9.84 13.38 -11.92
C ASP A 218 -10.70 12.11 -11.79
N GLY A 219 -10.23 11.17 -10.95
CA GLY A 219 -10.90 9.90 -10.67
C GLY A 219 -10.76 8.83 -11.75
N GLN A 220 -9.89 9.00 -12.74
CA GLN A 220 -9.65 8.05 -13.83
C GLN A 220 -8.15 7.70 -13.92
N ILE A 221 -7.83 6.54 -14.49
CA ILE A 221 -6.45 6.22 -14.88
C ILE A 221 -6.10 7.04 -16.10
N PHE A 222 -5.11 7.91 -15.96
CA PHE A 222 -4.61 8.75 -17.04
C PHE A 222 -3.61 7.99 -17.92
N THR A 223 -2.66 7.31 -17.30
CA THR A 223 -1.64 6.49 -17.98
C THR A 223 -0.98 5.55 -16.99
N GLU A 224 -0.29 4.55 -17.51
CA GLU A 224 0.55 3.62 -16.76
C GLU A 224 1.97 3.66 -17.31
N LEU A 225 2.95 3.64 -16.41
CA LEU A 225 4.37 3.61 -16.72
C LEU A 225 4.95 2.31 -16.17
N TYR A 226 5.81 1.67 -16.93
CA TYR A 226 6.45 0.40 -16.57
C TYR A 226 7.95 0.60 -16.50
N GLN A 227 8.59 0.17 -15.41
CA GLN A 227 10.04 0.25 -15.28
C GLN A 227 10.75 -0.61 -16.34
N GLY A 228 10.24 -1.84 -16.58
CA GLY A 228 10.86 -2.76 -17.53
C GLY A 228 12.33 -3.03 -17.20
N ASP A 229 13.20 -2.89 -18.21
CA ASP A 229 14.65 -3.06 -18.09
C ASP A 229 15.39 -1.75 -17.70
N ASP A 230 14.66 -0.65 -17.51
CA ASP A 230 15.24 0.65 -17.15
C ASP A 230 15.78 0.65 -15.71
N ASP A 231 16.86 1.39 -15.50
CA ASP A 231 17.31 1.69 -14.14
C ASP A 231 16.35 2.66 -13.43
N LYS A 232 16.40 2.68 -12.10
CA LYS A 232 15.54 3.53 -11.27
C LYS A 232 15.65 5.02 -11.61
N HIS A 233 16.81 5.49 -12.06
CA HIS A 233 17.02 6.90 -12.38
C HIS A 233 16.32 7.29 -13.69
N THR A 234 16.39 6.44 -14.70
CA THR A 234 15.67 6.63 -15.97
C THR A 234 14.17 6.59 -15.73
N PHE A 235 13.68 5.59 -14.99
CA PHE A 235 12.27 5.48 -14.64
C PHE A 235 11.76 6.67 -13.81
N PHE A 236 12.54 7.15 -12.86
CA PHE A 236 12.24 8.37 -12.09
C PHE A 236 12.06 9.61 -12.99
N LYS A 237 12.92 9.81 -14.00
CA LYS A 237 12.78 10.93 -14.95
C LYS A 237 11.50 10.84 -15.76
N GLU A 238 11.12 9.65 -16.18
CA GLU A 238 9.87 9.43 -16.89
C GLU A 238 8.65 9.76 -16.01
N ILE A 239 8.67 9.30 -14.75
CA ILE A 239 7.61 9.62 -13.77
C ILE A 239 7.46 11.14 -13.60
N ILE A 240 8.57 11.88 -13.42
CA ILE A 240 8.54 13.35 -13.29
C ILE A 240 7.97 14.00 -14.55
N ARG A 241 8.37 13.53 -15.74
CA ARG A 241 7.88 14.07 -17.00
C ARG A 241 6.36 13.96 -17.10
N VAL A 242 5.80 12.80 -16.78
CA VAL A 242 4.34 12.60 -16.82
C VAL A 242 3.65 13.39 -15.72
N GLN A 243 4.22 13.44 -14.51
CA GLN A 243 3.68 14.23 -13.40
C GLN A 243 3.60 15.73 -13.74
N SER A 244 4.59 16.27 -14.45
CA SER A 244 4.61 17.68 -14.91
C SER A 244 3.47 17.96 -15.89
N VAL A 245 3.20 17.06 -16.82
CA VAL A 245 2.05 17.16 -17.75
C VAL A 245 0.72 17.13 -16.99
N LEU A 246 0.59 16.26 -15.97
CA LEU A 246 -0.61 16.15 -15.14
C LEU A 246 -0.87 17.41 -14.32
N GLY A 247 0.19 18.05 -13.80
CA GLY A 247 0.13 19.29 -13.02
C GLY A 247 -0.13 20.55 -13.85
N GLY A 248 -0.24 20.46 -15.17
CA GLY A 248 -0.46 21.61 -16.07
C GLY A 248 0.76 22.53 -16.23
N ILE A 249 1.94 22.09 -15.78
CA ILE A 249 3.20 22.80 -15.96
C ILE A 249 3.83 22.27 -17.25
N ASN A 250 3.55 22.96 -18.36
CA ASN A 250 4.31 22.74 -19.60
C ASN A 250 5.69 23.35 -19.41
N TYR A 251 6.70 22.55 -19.08
CA TYR A 251 8.08 22.93 -19.34
C TYR A 251 8.32 22.73 -20.83
N GLU A 252 8.23 23.81 -21.61
CA GLU A 252 8.88 23.86 -22.91
C GLU A 252 10.40 23.88 -22.63
N PHE A 253 11.08 22.80 -22.97
CA PHE A 253 12.54 22.71 -23.00
C PHE A 253 13.03 22.92 -24.43
#